data_ee46e46eb7ba1c119711f5bbb0494bbe
#
_entry.id   ee46e46eb7ba1c119711f5bbb0494bbe
#
_cell.length_a   1.000
_cell.length_b   1.000
_cell.length_c   1.000
_cell.angle_alpha   90.00
_cell.angle_beta   90.00
_cell.angle_gamma   90.00
#
_symmetry.space_group_name_H-M   'P 1'
#
loop_
_entity.id
_entity.type
_entity.pdbx_description
1 polymer ?
#
loop_
_entity_poly.entity_id
_entity_poly.type
_entity_poly.pdbx_seq_one_letter_code
_entity_poly.pdbx_strand_id
1 'polypeptide(L)'
;MSSEPHPAADPLPDRFDTPGVTPEGAAWLASAGTYPRSTLALWEERPAAPVVLPCGTAFDVVSAPTIFGRRMLDRLWDEGPGSGPVAAYRCRMLLFAAPGTAQRLPSLLDWEEWSAGGAGPGRSAGIPPLLCHGPGDAVTVPALGTDLGEGAGRPESRWLVAPDTRRPWLPGPEILVWAAVRAARAAASAAVRISIFPPADQDAKVYDVSRRR
;
A
#
# COMPACT_ATOMS: atom_id res chain seq x y z
N MET A 1 -4.39 -51.13 7.05
CA MET A 1 -4.08 -50.00 6.11
C MET A 1 -4.24 -48.74 6.86
N SER A 2 -3.16 -48.23 7.42
CA SER A 2 -3.12 -47.02 8.24
C SER A 2 -2.78 -45.84 7.33
N SER A 3 -3.74 -44.91 7.17
CA SER A 3 -3.50 -43.68 6.45
C SER A 3 -2.72 -42.73 7.36
N GLU A 4 -1.47 -42.44 7.00
CA GLU A 4 -0.70 -41.38 7.65
C GLU A 4 -1.31 -39.99 7.29
N PRO A 5 -1.45 -39.10 8.25
CA PRO A 5 -1.86 -37.74 7.97
C PRO A 5 -0.72 -36.98 7.27
N HIS A 6 -1.02 -36.46 6.10
CA HIS A 6 -0.13 -35.56 5.36
C HIS A 6 0.17 -34.31 6.22
N PRO A 7 1.44 -33.93 6.42
CA PRO A 7 1.74 -32.70 7.17
C PRO A 7 1.17 -31.50 6.40
N ALA A 8 0.31 -30.77 7.06
CA ALA A 8 -0.15 -29.48 6.58
C ALA A 8 1.10 -28.61 6.34
N ALA A 9 1.26 -28.12 5.12
CA ALA A 9 2.31 -27.17 4.78
C ALA A 9 2.18 -25.96 5.71
N ASP A 10 3.23 -25.66 6.47
CA ASP A 10 3.29 -24.44 7.27
C ASP A 10 2.98 -23.24 6.35
N PRO A 11 2.07 -22.36 6.74
CA PRO A 11 1.83 -21.15 5.98
C PRO A 11 3.14 -20.37 5.92
N LEU A 12 3.60 -20.08 4.70
CA LEU A 12 4.78 -19.22 4.47
C LEU A 12 4.67 -18.00 5.41
N PRO A 13 5.74 -17.67 6.17
CA PRO A 13 5.72 -16.53 7.07
C PRO A 13 5.29 -15.29 6.27
N ASP A 14 4.24 -14.62 6.74
CA ASP A 14 3.76 -13.41 6.10
C ASP A 14 4.92 -12.40 6.17
N ARG A 15 5.46 -12.03 5.02
CA ARG A 15 6.59 -11.10 4.82
C ARG A 15 6.42 -9.78 5.59
N PHE A 16 5.23 -9.55 6.12
CA PHE A 16 4.78 -8.34 6.81
C PHE A 16 4.40 -8.59 8.28
N ASP A 17 4.85 -9.68 8.87
CA ASP A 17 4.65 -9.92 10.31
C ASP A 17 5.71 -9.11 11.06
N THR A 18 5.40 -7.83 11.28
CA THR A 18 6.31 -6.84 11.86
C THR A 18 6.02 -6.71 13.35
N PRO A 19 7.06 -6.68 14.21
CA PRO A 19 6.89 -6.35 15.62
C PRO A 19 6.21 -4.98 15.78
N GLY A 20 5.54 -4.77 16.90
CA GLY A 20 4.86 -3.52 17.22
C GLY A 20 5.77 -2.29 17.15
N VAL A 21 5.18 -1.12 17.23
CA VAL A 21 5.89 0.16 17.23
C VAL A 21 6.81 0.25 18.44
N THR A 22 8.09 0.59 18.24
CA THR A 22 9.03 0.81 19.33
C THR A 22 8.76 2.12 20.08
N PRO A 23 9.30 2.33 21.29
CA PRO A 23 9.21 3.63 21.99
C PRO A 23 9.77 4.79 21.17
N GLU A 24 10.83 4.59 20.40
CA GLU A 24 11.42 5.56 19.50
C GLU A 24 10.50 5.89 18.33
N GLY A 25 9.88 4.87 17.74
CA GLY A 25 8.87 5.02 16.70
C GLY A 25 7.63 5.75 17.20
N ALA A 26 7.16 5.44 18.40
CA ALA A 26 6.06 6.15 19.04
C ALA A 26 6.40 7.64 19.28
N ALA A 27 7.62 7.93 19.74
CA ALA A 27 8.10 9.30 19.90
C ALA A 27 8.13 10.07 18.57
N TRP A 28 8.52 9.41 17.48
CA TRP A 28 8.46 10.01 16.14
C TRP A 28 7.01 10.28 15.71
N LEU A 29 6.10 9.33 15.84
CA LEU A 29 4.69 9.53 15.51
C LEU A 29 4.09 10.69 16.32
N ALA A 30 4.37 10.74 17.64
CA ALA A 30 3.88 11.78 18.50
C ALA A 30 4.42 13.18 18.12
N SER A 31 5.63 13.25 17.54
CA SER A 31 6.25 14.50 17.12
C SER A 31 5.50 15.22 16.00
N ALA A 32 4.58 14.55 15.31
CA ALA A 32 3.72 15.16 14.31
C ALA A 32 2.74 16.16 14.93
N GLY A 33 2.33 15.93 16.18
CA GLY A 33 1.37 16.78 16.90
C GLY A 33 2.04 17.94 17.66
N THR A 34 1.22 18.94 17.98
CA THR A 34 1.66 20.10 18.80
C THR A 34 2.02 19.69 20.23
N TYR A 35 1.42 18.61 20.74
CA TYR A 35 1.60 18.15 22.12
C TYR A 35 2.07 16.69 22.17
N PRO A 36 3.33 16.39 21.81
CA PRO A 36 3.85 15.01 21.73
C PRO A 36 3.72 14.22 23.03
N ARG A 37 3.95 14.90 24.17
CA ARG A 37 3.84 14.25 25.50
C ARG A 37 2.43 13.79 25.81
N SER A 38 1.41 14.56 25.44
CA SER A 38 0.01 14.18 25.64
C SER A 38 -0.39 12.99 24.77
N THR A 39 0.14 12.93 23.54
CA THR A 39 -0.08 11.79 22.65
C THR A 39 0.56 10.51 23.21
N LEU A 40 1.79 10.61 23.74
CA LEU A 40 2.45 9.46 24.37
C LEU A 40 1.71 8.98 25.62
N ALA A 41 1.28 9.92 26.50
CA ALA A 41 0.50 9.57 27.69
C ALA A 41 -0.83 8.88 27.30
N LEU A 42 -1.51 9.33 26.25
CA LEU A 42 -2.72 8.66 25.75
C LEU A 42 -2.46 7.22 25.32
N TRP A 43 -1.33 6.95 24.68
CA TRP A 43 -0.95 5.59 24.27
C TRP A 43 -0.53 4.73 25.46
N GLU A 44 0.10 5.32 26.49
CA GLU A 44 0.39 4.59 27.74
C GLU A 44 -0.88 4.16 28.46
N GLU A 45 -1.90 5.05 28.50
CA GLU A 45 -3.20 4.74 29.10
C GLU A 45 -4.03 3.74 28.27
N ARG A 46 -3.92 3.83 26.92
CA ARG A 46 -4.74 3.07 25.96
C ARG A 46 -3.90 2.56 24.81
N PRO A 47 -3.02 1.59 25.01
CA PRO A 47 -2.08 1.11 23.97
C PRO A 47 -2.77 0.48 22.76
N ALA A 48 -3.99 -0.03 22.93
CA ALA A 48 -4.80 -0.61 21.85
C ALA A 48 -5.65 0.41 21.11
N ALA A 49 -5.63 1.70 21.48
CA ALA A 49 -6.46 2.71 20.81
C ALA A 49 -5.75 3.28 19.58
N PRO A 50 -6.45 3.38 18.43
CA PRO A 50 -5.95 4.16 17.30
C PRO A 50 -5.93 5.65 17.67
N VAL A 51 -4.98 6.38 17.09
CA VAL A 51 -4.83 7.83 17.34
C VAL A 51 -4.86 8.60 16.02
N VAL A 52 -5.45 9.80 16.07
CA VAL A 52 -5.44 10.74 14.94
C VAL A 52 -4.21 11.62 15.06
N LEU A 53 -3.41 11.65 13.99
CA LEU A 53 -2.18 12.44 13.93
C LEU A 53 -2.24 13.43 12.75
N PRO A 54 -1.81 14.69 12.95
CA PRO A 54 -1.72 15.66 11.88
C PRO A 54 -0.59 15.30 10.90
N CYS A 55 -0.80 15.62 9.62
CA CYS A 55 0.20 15.49 8.57
C CYS A 55 0.91 16.82 8.28
N GLY A 56 2.02 16.76 7.54
CA GLY A 56 2.73 17.89 7.00
C GLY A 56 3.95 18.35 7.79
N THR A 57 4.10 17.92 9.05
CA THR A 57 5.24 18.34 9.90
C THR A 57 6.30 17.28 10.00
N ALA A 58 5.98 16.13 10.58
CA ALA A 58 6.91 15.00 10.71
C ALA A 58 6.86 14.07 9.50
N PHE A 59 5.71 13.99 8.86
CA PHE A 59 5.44 13.16 7.68
C PHE A 59 4.23 13.68 6.93
N ASP A 60 4.14 13.32 5.66
CA ASP A 60 2.90 13.24 4.88
C ASP A 60 2.44 11.80 4.79
N VAL A 61 1.18 11.57 4.37
CA VAL A 61 0.68 10.21 4.15
C VAL A 61 0.03 10.11 2.77
N VAL A 62 0.44 9.08 2.03
CA VAL A 62 -0.23 8.69 0.79
C VAL A 62 -1.07 7.45 1.06
N SER A 63 -2.38 7.59 0.91
CA SER A 63 -3.35 6.53 1.14
C SER A 63 -3.78 5.90 -0.18
N ALA A 64 -3.56 4.61 -0.32
CA ALA A 64 -3.89 3.81 -1.50
C ALA A 64 -4.92 2.72 -1.17
N PRO A 65 -5.77 2.26 -2.13
CA PRO A 65 -6.54 1.03 -1.95
C PRO A 65 -5.61 -0.14 -1.59
N THR A 66 -6.02 -1.01 -0.65
CA THR A 66 -5.13 -2.03 -0.06
C THR A 66 -4.43 -2.90 -1.08
N ILE A 67 -5.14 -3.40 -2.10
CA ILE A 67 -4.55 -4.27 -3.13
C ILE A 67 -3.48 -3.52 -3.93
N PHE A 68 -3.75 -2.27 -4.30
CA PHE A 68 -2.81 -1.45 -5.06
C PHE A 68 -1.62 -1.04 -4.19
N GLY A 69 -1.88 -0.58 -2.96
CA GLY A 69 -0.84 -0.21 -2.01
C GLY A 69 0.12 -1.37 -1.69
N ARG A 70 -0.40 -2.62 -1.61
CA ARG A 70 0.46 -3.80 -1.44
C ARG A 70 1.38 -4.00 -2.64
N ARG A 71 0.89 -3.84 -3.86
CA ARG A 71 1.73 -3.91 -5.07
C ARG A 71 2.80 -2.80 -5.09
N MET A 72 2.45 -1.60 -4.63
CA MET A 72 3.44 -0.52 -4.47
C MET A 72 4.51 -0.92 -3.47
N LEU A 73 4.12 -1.48 -2.32
CA LEU A 73 5.03 -1.92 -1.27
C LEU A 73 5.98 -3.02 -1.77
N ASP A 74 5.46 -4.01 -2.49
CA ASP A 74 6.27 -5.06 -3.11
C ASP A 74 7.34 -4.45 -4.05
N ARG A 75 6.97 -3.45 -4.87
CA ARG A 75 7.93 -2.77 -5.75
C ARG A 75 8.98 -1.98 -4.98
N LEU A 76 8.57 -1.28 -3.92
CA LEU A 76 9.50 -0.52 -3.07
C LEU A 76 10.54 -1.42 -2.41
N TRP A 77 10.19 -2.66 -2.09
CA TRP A 77 11.09 -3.61 -1.42
C TRP A 77 11.91 -4.44 -2.39
N ASP A 78 11.33 -4.88 -3.51
CA ASP A 78 12.01 -5.76 -4.46
C ASP A 78 12.97 -4.99 -5.39
N GLU A 79 12.61 -3.76 -5.77
CA GLU A 79 13.32 -2.98 -6.79
C GLU A 79 13.71 -1.57 -6.32
N GLY A 80 13.17 -1.10 -5.20
CA GLY A 80 13.32 0.26 -4.69
C GLY A 80 14.19 0.36 -3.44
N PRO A 81 14.25 1.55 -2.85
CA PRO A 81 15.06 1.83 -1.66
C PRO A 81 14.39 1.45 -0.34
N GLY A 82 13.22 0.81 -0.38
CA GLY A 82 12.38 0.54 0.78
C GLY A 82 11.17 1.44 0.87
N SER A 83 10.33 1.24 1.88
CA SER A 83 9.03 1.91 1.98
C SER A 83 8.92 2.96 3.09
N GLY A 84 9.80 2.94 4.08
CA GLY A 84 9.54 3.58 5.36
C GLY A 84 8.36 2.91 6.10
N PRO A 85 7.80 3.57 7.13
CA PRO A 85 6.64 3.05 7.85
C PRO A 85 5.41 2.92 6.95
N VAL A 86 4.66 1.82 7.13
CA VAL A 86 3.43 1.54 6.38
C VAL A 86 2.39 0.93 7.31
N ALA A 87 1.16 1.40 7.24
CA ALA A 87 0.04 0.85 7.98
C ALA A 87 -1.11 0.43 7.06
N ALA A 88 -1.91 -0.53 7.50
CA ALA A 88 -3.22 -0.82 6.94
C ALA A 88 -4.29 -0.22 7.84
N TYR A 89 -5.28 0.42 7.25
CA TYR A 89 -6.42 0.99 7.95
C TYR A 89 -7.67 0.97 7.06
N ARG A 90 -8.70 0.24 7.47
CA ARG A 90 -10.01 0.19 6.79
C ARG A 90 -9.91 0.06 5.27
N CYS A 91 -9.40 -1.04 4.77
CA CYS A 91 -9.24 -1.33 3.34
C CYS A 91 -8.32 -0.36 2.57
N ARG A 92 -7.54 0.46 3.27
CA ARG A 92 -6.52 1.33 2.67
C ARG A 92 -5.14 1.04 3.26
N MET A 93 -4.13 1.28 2.47
CA MET A 93 -2.74 1.33 2.94
C MET A 93 -2.31 2.78 3.09
N LEU A 94 -1.69 3.07 4.21
CA LEU A 94 -1.12 4.36 4.55
C LEU A 94 0.39 4.24 4.40
N LEU A 95 0.95 4.87 3.38
CA LEU A 95 2.39 4.97 3.16
C LEU A 95 2.86 6.31 3.73
N PHE A 96 3.72 6.25 4.74
CA PHE A 96 4.30 7.44 5.33
C PHE A 96 5.41 7.96 4.43
N ALA A 97 5.41 9.26 4.16
CA ALA A 97 6.26 9.92 3.18
C ALA A 97 6.90 11.18 3.76
N ALA A 98 7.96 11.66 3.11
CA ALA A 98 8.60 12.89 3.48
C ALA A 98 7.62 14.08 3.39
N PRO A 99 7.70 15.06 4.32
CA PRO A 99 6.90 16.28 4.25
C PRO A 99 7.03 16.98 2.89
N GLY A 100 5.93 17.51 2.36
CA GLY A 100 5.85 18.11 1.02
C GLY A 100 5.51 17.11 -0.10
N THR A 101 5.45 15.81 0.21
CA THR A 101 5.07 14.78 -0.76
C THR A 101 3.61 14.92 -1.19
N ALA A 102 2.72 15.23 -0.26
CA ALA A 102 1.29 15.32 -0.54
C ALA A 102 0.95 16.42 -1.57
N GLN A 103 1.68 17.52 -1.57
CA GLN A 103 1.47 18.62 -2.52
C GLN A 103 2.07 18.31 -3.91
N ARG A 104 3.20 17.59 -3.95
CA ARG A 104 3.95 17.36 -5.19
C ARG A 104 3.50 16.12 -5.96
N LEU A 105 3.07 15.08 -5.25
CA LEU A 105 2.74 13.80 -5.85
C LEU A 105 1.66 13.87 -6.92
N PRO A 106 0.53 14.59 -6.75
CA PRO A 106 -0.49 14.70 -7.80
C PRO A 106 0.06 15.27 -9.10
N SER A 107 0.79 16.38 -9.04
CA SER A 107 1.39 17.01 -10.22
C SER A 107 2.40 16.11 -10.93
N LEU A 108 3.16 15.30 -10.19
CA LEU A 108 4.09 14.35 -10.78
C LEU A 108 3.37 13.18 -11.47
N LEU A 109 2.25 12.72 -10.91
CA LEU A 109 1.40 11.70 -11.55
C LEU A 109 0.77 12.24 -12.84
N ASP A 110 0.29 13.47 -12.82
CA ASP A 110 -0.24 14.15 -14.03
C ASP A 110 0.86 14.29 -15.09
N TRP A 111 2.08 14.65 -14.69
CA TRP A 111 3.23 14.72 -15.62
C TRP A 111 3.57 13.36 -16.23
N GLU A 112 3.53 12.27 -15.47
CA GLU A 112 3.74 10.91 -15.99
C GLU A 112 2.67 10.52 -17.02
N GLU A 113 1.46 11.01 -16.87
CA GLU A 113 0.38 10.81 -17.84
C GLU A 113 0.63 11.58 -19.13
N TRP A 114 1.06 12.84 -19.03
CA TRP A 114 1.35 13.70 -20.17
C TRP A 114 2.59 13.29 -20.95
N SER A 115 3.65 12.86 -20.27
CA SER A 115 4.90 12.46 -20.92
C SER A 115 4.80 11.16 -21.72
N ALA A 116 3.73 10.40 -21.55
CA ALA A 116 3.43 9.24 -22.38
C ALA A 116 2.90 9.57 -23.78
N GLY A 117 2.88 10.82 -24.19
CA GLY A 117 2.38 11.44 -25.42
C GLY A 117 2.48 10.67 -26.74
N GLY A 118 1.79 9.55 -26.82
CA GLY A 118 1.61 8.68 -27.97
C GLY A 118 0.25 7.99 -27.86
N ALA A 119 -0.27 7.44 -28.95
CA ALA A 119 -1.62 6.86 -29.12
C ALA A 119 -1.95 5.65 -28.19
N GLY A 120 -1.43 5.63 -26.97
CA GLY A 120 -1.66 4.60 -25.97
C GLY A 120 -2.05 5.19 -24.61
N PRO A 121 -2.58 4.36 -23.68
CA PRO A 121 -2.88 4.80 -22.31
C PRO A 121 -1.62 5.34 -21.64
N GLY A 122 -1.72 6.50 -20.98
CA GLY A 122 -0.62 7.12 -20.25
C GLY A 122 0.04 6.20 -19.22
N ARG A 123 1.23 6.55 -18.75
CA ARG A 123 2.00 5.73 -17.78
C ARG A 123 1.30 5.58 -16.44
N SER A 124 0.42 6.52 -16.09
CA SER A 124 -0.43 6.49 -14.90
C SER A 124 -1.74 5.72 -15.11
N ALA A 125 -2.04 5.28 -16.35
CA ALA A 125 -3.22 4.47 -16.62
C ALA A 125 -3.20 3.20 -15.75
N GLY A 126 -4.30 2.99 -15.02
CA GLY A 126 -4.41 1.88 -14.05
C GLY A 126 -3.94 2.22 -12.62
N ILE A 127 -3.48 3.43 -12.36
CA ILE A 127 -3.28 3.92 -10.99
C ILE A 127 -4.64 4.34 -10.42
N PRO A 128 -5.13 3.70 -9.33
CA PRO A 128 -6.36 4.13 -8.69
C PRO A 128 -6.15 5.47 -7.98
N PRO A 129 -7.22 6.19 -7.62
CA PRO A 129 -7.12 7.43 -6.88
C PRO A 129 -6.31 7.26 -5.58
N LEU A 130 -5.20 7.97 -5.49
CA LEU A 130 -4.39 8.11 -4.29
C LEU A 130 -4.85 9.33 -3.52
N LEU A 131 -5.03 9.19 -2.19
CA LEU A 131 -5.34 10.32 -1.32
C LEU A 131 -4.04 10.80 -0.70
N CYS A 132 -3.70 12.06 -0.91
CA CYS A 132 -2.48 12.67 -0.39
C CYS A 132 -2.85 13.56 0.80
N HIS A 133 -2.35 13.21 1.99
CA HIS A 133 -2.60 13.93 3.24
C HIS A 133 -1.33 14.70 3.63
N GLY A 134 -1.43 16.00 3.63
CA GLY A 134 -0.36 16.94 3.94
C GLY A 134 -0.74 17.96 5.00
N PRO A 135 -0.10 19.15 5.02
CA PRO A 135 -0.42 20.19 6.00
C PRO A 135 -1.90 20.55 6.02
N GLY A 136 -2.50 20.50 7.21
CA GLY A 136 -3.94 20.75 7.42
C GLY A 136 -4.78 19.48 7.46
N ASP A 137 -4.24 18.34 7.01
CA ASP A 137 -4.90 17.04 7.08
C ASP A 137 -4.48 16.27 8.35
N ALA A 138 -5.25 15.23 8.66
CA ALA A 138 -4.93 14.29 9.71
C ALA A 138 -5.29 12.86 9.29
N VAL A 139 -4.56 11.88 9.80
CA VAL A 139 -4.79 10.47 9.53
C VAL A 139 -4.96 9.70 10.83
N THR A 140 -5.82 8.69 10.80
CA THR A 140 -5.92 7.73 11.91
C THR A 140 -4.87 6.64 11.70
N VAL A 141 -3.98 6.48 12.68
CA VAL A 141 -2.97 5.42 12.70
C VAL A 141 -3.42 4.27 13.58
N PRO A 142 -2.99 3.02 13.30
CA PRO A 142 -3.27 1.88 14.17
C PRO A 142 -2.70 2.06 15.57
N ALA A 143 -3.20 1.26 16.50
CA ALA A 143 -2.60 1.12 17.82
C ALA A 143 -1.11 0.77 17.75
N LEU A 144 -0.35 1.12 18.80
CA LEU A 144 1.09 0.83 18.85
C LEU A 144 1.39 -0.63 19.14
N GLY A 145 0.55 -1.27 19.96
CA GLY A 145 0.70 -2.68 20.36
C GLY A 145 0.15 -3.65 19.33
N THR A 146 0.70 -4.85 19.33
CA THR A 146 0.23 -6.00 18.54
C THR A 146 -0.76 -6.87 19.32
N ASP A 147 -1.09 -6.51 20.57
CA ASP A 147 -1.95 -7.29 21.46
C ASP A 147 -3.38 -7.39 20.93
N LEU A 148 -3.51 -8.30 20.00
CA LEU A 148 -4.79 -8.81 19.55
C LEU A 148 -5.11 -9.96 20.48
N GLY A 149 -6.12 -9.79 21.35
CA GLY A 149 -6.61 -10.88 22.18
C GLY A 149 -6.77 -12.16 21.36
N GLU A 150 -6.35 -13.27 21.90
CA GLU A 150 -6.51 -14.60 21.30
C GLU A 150 -7.96 -14.79 20.83
N GLY A 151 -8.17 -14.92 19.51
CA GLY A 151 -9.49 -15.10 18.90
C GLY A 151 -10.04 -13.94 18.07
N ALA A 152 -9.41 -12.77 18.05
CA ALA A 152 -9.78 -11.71 17.13
C ALA A 152 -9.17 -12.00 15.74
N GLY A 153 -10.02 -12.12 14.72
CA GLY A 153 -9.57 -12.19 13.33
C GLY A 153 -8.60 -11.05 13.02
N ARG A 154 -7.80 -11.20 11.96
CA ARG A 154 -6.77 -10.22 11.56
C ARG A 154 -7.35 -8.80 11.55
N PRO A 155 -6.82 -7.84 12.35
CA PRO A 155 -7.47 -6.55 12.50
C PRO A 155 -7.46 -5.76 11.19
N GLU A 156 -8.54 -5.05 10.94
CA GLU A 156 -8.65 -4.14 9.79
C GLU A 156 -7.60 -3.01 9.84
N SER A 157 -7.01 -2.77 11.01
CA SER A 157 -6.07 -1.69 11.28
C SER A 157 -4.82 -2.25 11.97
N ARG A 158 -3.66 -2.18 11.28
CA ARG A 158 -2.39 -2.68 11.80
C ARG A 158 -1.20 -2.04 11.09
N TRP A 159 -0.05 -2.09 11.71
CA TRP A 159 1.22 -1.79 11.06
C TRP A 159 1.64 -2.96 10.16
N LEU A 160 2.16 -2.63 8.98
CA LEU A 160 2.82 -3.55 8.06
C LEU A 160 4.34 -3.38 8.12
N VAL A 161 4.75 -2.13 8.29
CA VAL A 161 6.12 -1.72 8.61
C VAL A 161 5.98 -0.74 9.75
N ALA A 162 6.23 -1.19 10.97
CA ALA A 162 6.13 -0.35 12.14
C ALA A 162 7.33 0.63 12.21
N PRO A 163 7.13 1.88 12.63
CA PRO A 163 8.24 2.76 12.88
C PRO A 163 9.03 2.29 14.10
N ASP A 164 10.35 2.20 13.96
CA ASP A 164 11.28 1.65 14.94
C ASP A 164 12.32 2.65 15.44
N THR A 165 12.38 3.84 14.83
CA THR A 165 13.35 4.89 15.14
C THR A 165 12.70 6.25 15.29
N ARG A 166 13.43 7.21 15.92
CA ARG A 166 13.01 8.62 16.04
C ARG A 166 13.11 9.40 14.72
N ARG A 167 13.79 8.85 13.74
CA ARG A 167 13.98 9.48 12.41
C ARG A 167 13.94 8.39 11.34
N PRO A 168 12.76 7.79 11.09
CA PRO A 168 12.65 6.79 10.04
C PRO A 168 12.94 7.45 8.69
N TRP A 169 13.52 6.66 7.80
CA TRP A 169 13.63 7.06 6.41
C TRP A 169 12.22 7.12 5.79
N LEU A 170 11.94 8.17 5.03
CA LEU A 170 10.65 8.41 4.39
C LEU A 170 10.84 8.58 2.88
N PRO A 171 10.09 7.86 2.02
CA PRO A 171 10.14 8.05 0.58
C PRO A 171 9.63 9.45 0.20
N GLY A 172 10.31 10.07 -0.76
CA GLY A 172 9.86 11.30 -1.40
C GLY A 172 8.81 11.03 -2.49
N PRO A 173 8.24 12.10 -3.07
CA PRO A 173 7.18 11.98 -4.07
C PRO A 173 7.64 11.23 -5.33
N GLU A 174 8.89 11.39 -5.76
CA GLU A 174 9.45 10.75 -6.96
C GLU A 174 9.49 9.21 -6.80
N ILE A 175 9.84 8.75 -5.60
CA ILE A 175 9.89 7.31 -5.28
C ILE A 175 8.48 6.72 -5.28
N LEU A 176 7.50 7.45 -4.72
CA LEU A 176 6.10 7.00 -4.71
C LEU A 176 5.45 7.01 -6.09
N VAL A 177 5.77 8.01 -6.95
CA VAL A 177 5.36 7.98 -8.37
C VAL A 177 5.92 6.74 -9.05
N TRP A 178 7.24 6.51 -8.90
CA TRP A 178 7.89 5.36 -9.49
C TRP A 178 7.22 4.04 -9.05
N ALA A 179 6.97 3.88 -7.75
CA ALA A 179 6.32 2.68 -7.20
C ALA A 179 4.89 2.52 -7.74
N ALA A 180 4.10 3.59 -7.83
CA ALA A 180 2.74 3.58 -8.35
C ALA A 180 2.70 3.17 -9.84
N VAL A 181 3.56 3.75 -10.66
CA VAL A 181 3.67 3.41 -12.09
C VAL A 181 4.08 1.95 -12.28
N ARG A 182 5.05 1.45 -11.51
CA ARG A 182 5.48 0.05 -11.56
C ARG A 182 4.38 -0.91 -11.13
N ALA A 183 3.65 -0.57 -10.06
CA ALA A 183 2.51 -1.36 -9.56
C ALA A 183 1.38 -1.45 -10.61
N ALA A 184 1.06 -0.34 -11.29
CA ALA A 184 0.05 -0.30 -12.34
C ALA A 184 0.43 -1.17 -13.54
N ARG A 185 1.68 -1.08 -14.01
CA ARG A 185 2.19 -1.89 -15.13
C ARG A 185 2.15 -3.38 -14.83
N ALA A 186 2.57 -3.78 -13.62
CA ALA A 186 2.51 -5.18 -13.22
C ALA A 186 1.06 -5.71 -13.19
N ALA A 187 0.10 -4.89 -12.78
CA ALA A 187 -1.31 -5.23 -12.80
C ALA A 187 -1.83 -5.44 -14.23
N ALA A 188 -1.48 -4.56 -15.15
CA ALA A 188 -1.86 -4.67 -16.56
C ALA A 188 -1.28 -5.93 -17.21
N SER A 189 0.00 -6.24 -16.95
CA SER A 189 0.66 -7.45 -17.47
C SER A 189 0.05 -8.74 -16.91
N ALA A 190 -0.38 -8.74 -15.65
CA ALA A 190 -1.07 -9.88 -15.04
C ALA A 190 -2.46 -10.10 -15.64
N ALA A 191 -3.20 -9.01 -15.93
CA ALA A 191 -4.53 -9.09 -16.55
C ALA A 191 -4.46 -9.70 -17.96
N VAL A 192 -3.43 -9.36 -18.75
CA VAL A 192 -3.24 -9.93 -20.10
C VAL A 192 -2.95 -11.44 -20.07
N ARG A 193 -2.29 -11.94 -19.03
CA ARG A 193 -1.97 -13.37 -18.89
C ARG A 193 -3.17 -14.26 -18.50
N ILE A 194 -4.27 -13.67 -18.04
CA ILE A 194 -5.48 -14.40 -17.61
C ILE A 194 -6.49 -14.56 -18.76
N SER A 195 -6.24 -14.02 -19.96
CA SER A 195 -7.08 -14.29 -21.13
C SER A 195 -6.93 -15.75 -21.56
N ILE A 196 -7.81 -16.62 -21.06
CA ILE A 196 -7.87 -18.05 -21.33
C ILE A 196 -8.41 -18.33 -22.76
N PHE A 197 -8.94 -17.31 -23.42
CA PHE A 197 -9.42 -17.42 -24.78
C PHE A 197 -8.36 -16.89 -25.75
N PRO A 198 -7.93 -17.73 -26.73
CA PRO A 198 -7.13 -17.18 -27.83
C PRO A 198 -7.96 -16.07 -28.52
N PRO A 199 -7.29 -15.03 -29.05
CA PRO A 199 -7.98 -14.02 -29.84
C PRO A 199 -8.78 -14.74 -30.92
N ALA A 200 -10.06 -14.38 -31.06
CA ALA A 200 -10.92 -14.95 -32.08
C ALA A 200 -10.22 -14.74 -33.44
N ASP A 201 -9.91 -15.83 -34.14
CA ASP A 201 -9.36 -15.78 -35.49
C ASP A 201 -10.33 -15.01 -36.36
N GLN A 202 -9.97 -13.78 -36.75
CA GLN A 202 -10.77 -12.93 -37.61
C GLN A 202 -10.88 -13.50 -39.04
N ASP A 203 -10.18 -14.59 -39.36
CA ASP A 203 -10.17 -15.28 -40.63
C ASP A 203 -10.93 -16.63 -40.61
N ALA A 204 -11.72 -16.90 -39.57
CA ALA A 204 -12.56 -18.10 -39.56
C ALA A 204 -13.65 -17.95 -40.65
N LYS A 205 -13.40 -18.55 -41.83
CA LYS A 205 -14.39 -18.69 -42.88
C LYS A 205 -15.57 -19.49 -42.35
N VAL A 206 -16.70 -18.84 -42.18
CA VAL A 206 -17.96 -19.51 -41.88
C VAL A 206 -18.34 -20.31 -43.13
N TYR A 207 -18.18 -21.64 -43.09
CA TYR A 207 -18.68 -22.53 -44.11
C TYR A 207 -20.21 -22.60 -43.96
N ASP A 208 -20.92 -21.96 -44.90
CA ASP A 208 -22.35 -22.07 -45.04
C ASP A 208 -22.73 -23.48 -45.51
N VAL A 209 -23.31 -24.29 -44.61
CA VAL A 209 -23.72 -25.70 -44.87
C VAL A 209 -25.09 -25.78 -45.51
N SER A 210 -25.69 -24.68 -45.95
CA SER A 210 -27.11 -24.62 -46.41
C SER A 210 -27.34 -24.99 -47.87
N ARG A 211 -26.39 -25.64 -48.60
CA ARG A 211 -26.63 -26.10 -49.97
C ARG A 211 -26.44 -27.58 -50.08
N ARG A 212 -27.47 -28.34 -49.74
CA ARG A 212 -27.82 -29.62 -50.41
C ARG A 212 -29.31 -29.75 -50.48
N ARG A 213 -29.81 -29.54 -51.65
CA ARG A 213 -30.93 -30.28 -52.26
C ARG A 213 -30.43 -30.92 -53.52
#